data_0f117f7b1a76c5ea062a50a318b8a8df
#
_entry.id   0f117f7b1a76c5ea062a50a318b8a8df
#
_cell.length_a   1.000
_cell.length_b   1.000
_cell.length_c   1.000
_cell.angle_alpha   90.00
_cell.angle_beta   90.00
_cell.angle_gamma   90.00
#
_symmetry.space_group_name_H-M   'P 1'
#
loop_
_entity.id
_entity.type
_entity.pdbx_description
1 polymer ?
#
loop_
_entity_poly.entity_id
_entity_poly.type
_entity_poly.pdbx_seq_one_letter_code
_entity_poly.pdbx_strand_id
1 'polypeptide(L)'
;MAAVLRLIRAPNLLIAAAGVLAGGWIAVGGIAFPTELIFAAISGFALGAVGNTWNDIRDVAADRVNRPGTRPLAAGQVSRGVADLIVFDGTLIGLVFAGLVSGALVLAALAALAVMFVYSPLLKPRPLLGNVAVAVVAGSPPFHGALAVGAPAAGVVPWVLAALLHFAREIVKDAEDEPGDRTIGRRTLPIAVGRRRALVVAAGVGLLFVPASLLLPRNAGYGGAYFLIALLAQMAVLVAATWLLLGKVERVSALLKGAMVIGLIALVAGKVA
;
A
#
# COMPACT_ATOMS: atom_id res chain seq x y z
N MET A 1 19.25 10.58 11.24
CA MET A 1 17.79 10.76 11.25
C MET A 1 17.18 10.74 9.83
N ALA A 2 17.57 11.61 8.90
CA ALA A 2 16.99 11.66 7.54
C ALA A 2 17.06 10.33 6.75
N ALA A 3 18.17 9.56 6.87
CA ALA A 3 18.31 8.27 6.21
C ALA A 3 17.32 7.21 6.75
N VAL A 4 17.05 7.21 8.06
CA VAL A 4 16.06 6.33 8.70
C VAL A 4 14.64 6.66 8.20
N LEU A 5 14.26 7.94 8.13
CA LEU A 5 12.96 8.36 7.60
C LEU A 5 12.77 7.95 6.13
N ARG A 6 13.85 7.97 5.33
CA ARG A 6 13.82 7.45 3.95
C ARG A 6 13.70 5.92 3.92
N LEU A 7 14.40 5.19 4.81
CA LEU A 7 14.32 3.73 4.90
C LEU A 7 12.90 3.27 5.19
N ILE A 8 12.27 3.81 6.21
CA ILE A 8 10.88 3.47 6.55
C ILE A 8 9.86 4.05 5.56
N ARG A 9 10.27 4.92 4.64
CA ARG A 9 9.40 5.65 3.70
C ARG A 9 8.34 6.47 4.42
N ALA A 10 8.73 7.28 5.41
CA ALA A 10 7.85 8.01 6.32
C ALA A 10 6.67 8.73 5.63
N PRO A 11 6.82 9.43 4.48
CA PRO A 11 5.67 10.04 3.81
C PRO A 11 4.58 9.04 3.39
N ASN A 12 4.96 7.82 2.99
CA ASN A 12 3.98 6.79 2.64
C ASN A 12 3.28 6.24 3.89
N LEU A 13 4.00 6.13 5.01
CA LEU A 13 3.43 5.69 6.28
C LEU A 13 2.45 6.72 6.86
N LEU A 14 2.70 8.01 6.66
CA LEU A 14 1.74 9.06 7.03
C LEU A 14 0.45 8.97 6.22
N ILE A 15 0.54 8.67 4.92
CA ILE A 15 -0.64 8.42 4.08
C ILE A 15 -1.39 7.16 4.56
N ALA A 16 -0.66 6.09 4.92
CA ALA A 16 -1.27 4.88 5.47
C ALA A 16 -1.97 5.15 6.81
N ALA A 17 -1.33 5.87 7.73
CA ALA A 17 -1.92 6.28 9.01
C ALA A 17 -3.18 7.14 8.79
N ALA A 18 -3.14 8.09 7.84
CA ALA A 18 -4.32 8.84 7.43
C ALA A 18 -5.42 7.92 6.87
N GLY A 19 -5.06 6.87 6.15
CA GLY A 19 -5.98 5.83 5.68
C GLY A 19 -6.65 5.07 6.83
N VAL A 20 -5.90 4.72 7.89
CA VAL A 20 -6.45 4.11 9.10
C VAL A 20 -7.45 5.04 9.77
N LEU A 21 -7.05 6.30 10.00
CA LEU A 21 -7.91 7.31 10.63
C LEU A 21 -9.18 7.55 9.81
N ALA A 22 -9.06 7.70 8.50
CA ALA A 22 -10.19 7.91 7.60
C ALA A 22 -11.14 6.70 7.57
N GLY A 23 -10.60 5.47 7.50
CA GLY A 23 -11.42 4.26 7.48
C GLY A 23 -12.23 4.08 8.75
N GLY A 24 -11.64 4.32 9.91
CA GLY A 24 -12.36 4.27 11.18
C GLY A 24 -13.35 5.43 11.33
N TRP A 25 -12.98 6.64 10.93
CA TRP A 25 -13.87 7.79 10.95
C TRP A 25 -15.12 7.61 10.05
N ILE A 26 -14.93 7.07 8.85
CA ILE A 26 -16.03 6.66 7.95
C ILE A 26 -16.92 5.63 8.66
N ALA A 27 -16.33 4.68 9.36
CA ALA A 27 -17.03 3.58 10.01
C ALA A 27 -17.91 4.04 11.19
N VAL A 28 -17.53 5.11 11.89
CA VAL A 28 -18.34 5.72 12.98
C VAL A 28 -19.26 6.85 12.50
N GLY A 29 -19.41 7.03 11.19
CA GLY A 29 -20.33 8.03 10.61
C GLY A 29 -19.84 9.47 10.71
N GLY A 30 -18.52 9.69 10.88
CA GLY A 30 -17.93 11.04 10.82
C GLY A 30 -18.13 11.93 12.08
N ILE A 31 -18.59 11.34 13.20
CA ILE A 31 -19.03 12.12 14.38
C ILE A 31 -17.95 12.17 15.48
N ALA A 32 -17.08 11.16 15.56
CA ALA A 32 -16.12 11.03 16.66
C ALA A 32 -14.75 10.52 16.19
N PHE A 33 -13.72 10.86 16.97
CA PHE A 33 -12.37 10.27 16.87
C PHE A 33 -12.06 9.51 18.15
N PRO A 34 -12.49 8.22 18.27
CA PRO A 34 -12.16 7.41 19.42
C PRO A 34 -10.66 7.17 19.53
N THR A 35 -10.16 7.02 20.77
CA THR A 35 -8.74 6.79 21.08
C THR A 35 -8.19 5.55 20.36
N GLU A 36 -9.04 4.54 20.15
CA GLU A 36 -8.75 3.31 19.40
C GLU A 36 -8.22 3.60 18.00
N LEU A 37 -8.71 4.66 17.34
CA LEU A 37 -8.21 5.07 16.02
C LEU A 37 -6.78 5.58 16.06
N ILE A 38 -6.39 6.29 17.11
CA ILE A 38 -5.03 6.77 17.31
C ILE A 38 -4.12 5.57 17.51
N PHE A 39 -4.52 4.62 18.37
CA PHE A 39 -3.74 3.40 18.59
C PHE A 39 -3.63 2.54 17.33
N ALA A 40 -4.72 2.37 16.58
CA ALA A 40 -4.69 1.67 15.32
C ALA A 40 -3.79 2.38 14.28
N ALA A 41 -3.76 3.71 14.24
CA ALA A 41 -2.89 4.45 13.35
C ALA A 41 -1.41 4.30 13.71
N ILE A 42 -1.07 4.30 15.02
CA ILE A 42 0.28 4.01 15.51
C ILE A 42 0.67 2.57 15.14
N SER A 43 -0.21 1.60 15.39
CA SER A 43 -0.02 0.20 14.99
C SER A 43 0.27 0.09 13.48
N GLY A 44 -0.61 0.64 12.64
CA GLY A 44 -0.45 0.59 11.19
C GLY A 44 0.82 1.27 10.68
N PHE A 45 1.22 2.40 11.28
CA PHE A 45 2.47 3.09 10.97
C PHE A 45 3.69 2.22 11.32
N ALA A 46 3.71 1.63 12.51
CA ALA A 46 4.81 0.79 12.99
C ALA A 46 4.94 -0.47 12.11
N LEU A 47 3.84 -1.17 11.83
CA LEU A 47 3.82 -2.34 10.95
C LEU A 47 4.26 -1.99 9.51
N GLY A 48 3.85 -0.83 9.00
CA GLY A 48 4.31 -0.35 7.70
C GLY A 48 5.82 -0.08 7.66
N ALA A 49 6.40 0.44 8.76
CA ALA A 49 7.84 0.62 8.90
C ALA A 49 8.57 -0.73 8.89
N VAL A 50 8.04 -1.74 9.57
CA VAL A 50 8.53 -3.13 9.52
C VAL A 50 8.55 -3.64 8.08
N GLY A 51 7.42 -3.57 7.37
CA GLY A 51 7.31 -4.08 6.00
C GLY A 51 8.27 -3.40 5.03
N ASN A 52 8.40 -2.07 5.09
CA ASN A 52 9.33 -1.32 4.24
C ASN A 52 10.79 -1.68 4.54
N THR A 53 11.15 -1.74 5.83
CA THR A 53 12.53 -2.03 6.26
C THR A 53 12.91 -3.48 5.95
N TRP A 54 12.01 -4.44 6.23
CA TRP A 54 12.23 -5.85 5.91
C TRP A 54 12.44 -6.06 4.41
N ASN A 55 11.61 -5.40 3.58
CA ASN A 55 11.79 -5.47 2.14
C ASN A 55 13.16 -4.94 1.70
N ASP A 56 13.59 -3.77 2.21
CA ASP A 56 14.90 -3.20 1.87
C ASP A 56 16.06 -4.07 2.37
N ILE A 57 15.92 -4.76 3.53
CA ILE A 57 16.88 -5.76 4.01
C ILE A 57 17.06 -6.92 3.01
N ARG A 58 15.96 -7.38 2.43
CA ARG A 58 15.96 -8.52 1.47
C ARG A 58 16.37 -8.10 0.06
N ASP A 59 16.24 -6.83 -0.26
CA ASP A 59 16.45 -6.30 -1.60
C ASP A 59 17.81 -5.60 -1.80
N VAL A 60 18.70 -5.58 -0.80
CA VAL A 60 20.00 -4.87 -0.85
C VAL A 60 20.77 -5.10 -2.15
N ALA A 61 20.87 -6.36 -2.62
CA ALA A 61 21.59 -6.68 -3.83
C ALA A 61 20.94 -6.11 -5.10
N ALA A 62 19.62 -6.25 -5.22
CA ALA A 62 18.86 -5.68 -6.34
C ALA A 62 18.85 -4.15 -6.31
N ASP A 63 18.72 -3.55 -5.13
CA ASP A 63 18.68 -2.11 -4.94
C ASP A 63 20.03 -1.43 -5.29
N ARG A 64 21.15 -2.12 -5.13
CA ARG A 64 22.45 -1.62 -5.61
C ARG A 64 22.50 -1.45 -7.13
N VAL A 65 21.76 -2.26 -7.87
CA VAL A 65 21.66 -2.18 -9.33
C VAL A 65 20.58 -1.18 -9.74
N ASN A 66 19.36 -1.31 -9.19
CA ASN A 66 18.20 -0.53 -9.62
C ASN A 66 18.24 0.92 -9.14
N ARG A 67 18.82 1.18 -7.96
CA ARG A 67 18.74 2.47 -7.28
C ARG A 67 20.04 2.82 -6.55
N PRO A 68 21.17 2.88 -7.28
CA PRO A 68 22.46 3.14 -6.69
C PRO A 68 22.46 4.48 -5.92
N GLY A 69 22.88 4.45 -4.67
CA GLY A 69 22.98 5.63 -3.81
C GLY A 69 21.67 6.17 -3.22
N THR A 70 20.49 5.75 -3.69
CA THR A 70 19.20 6.30 -3.23
C THR A 70 18.55 5.48 -2.11
N ARG A 71 18.80 4.16 -2.05
CA ARG A 71 18.32 3.27 -0.99
C ARG A 71 19.26 3.30 0.21
N PRO A 72 18.79 3.75 1.40
CA PRO A 72 19.68 4.00 2.54
C PRO A 72 20.49 2.79 2.99
N LEU A 73 19.89 1.59 2.99
CA LEU A 73 20.56 0.36 3.41
C LEU A 73 21.55 -0.11 2.33
N ALA A 74 21.17 -0.13 1.06
CA ALA A 74 22.04 -0.53 -0.05
C ALA A 74 23.21 0.46 -0.25
N ALA A 75 23.02 1.74 0.07
CA ALA A 75 24.02 2.80 0.03
C ALA A 75 24.90 2.88 1.29
N GLY A 76 24.68 2.02 2.29
CA GLY A 76 25.45 2.03 3.56
C GLY A 76 25.15 3.24 4.46
N GLN A 77 24.10 4.02 4.20
CA GLN A 77 23.71 5.19 5.01
C GLN A 77 23.00 4.79 6.32
N VAL A 78 22.50 3.57 6.40
CA VAL A 78 21.92 2.94 7.59
C VAL A 78 22.55 1.57 7.74
N SER A 79 23.00 1.22 8.94
CA SER A 79 23.56 -0.10 9.21
C SER A 79 22.49 -1.18 9.26
N ARG A 80 22.89 -2.42 9.03
CA ARG A 80 22.01 -3.58 9.15
C ARG A 80 21.40 -3.69 10.55
N GLY A 81 22.20 -3.48 11.61
CA GLY A 81 21.73 -3.54 12.98
C GLY A 81 20.62 -2.52 13.29
N VAL A 82 20.73 -1.29 12.76
CA VAL A 82 19.66 -0.29 12.89
C VAL A 82 18.40 -0.74 12.16
N ALA A 83 18.53 -1.35 10.97
CA ALA A 83 17.38 -1.88 10.24
C ALA A 83 16.71 -3.04 11.01
N ASP A 84 17.49 -3.95 11.60
CA ASP A 84 16.96 -5.04 12.41
C ASP A 84 16.26 -4.54 13.68
N LEU A 85 16.76 -3.48 14.33
CA LEU A 85 16.09 -2.82 15.46
C LEU A 85 14.75 -2.21 15.02
N ILE A 86 14.69 -1.53 13.87
CA ILE A 86 13.42 -0.99 13.34
C ILE A 86 12.40 -2.11 13.12
N VAL A 87 12.83 -3.28 12.63
CA VAL A 87 11.94 -4.43 12.44
C VAL A 87 11.46 -4.97 13.79
N PHE A 88 12.35 -5.11 14.77
CA PHE A 88 12.01 -5.61 16.10
C PHE A 88 11.07 -4.65 16.84
N ASP A 89 11.49 -3.39 17.01
CA ASP A 89 10.74 -2.37 17.74
C ASP A 89 9.41 -2.06 17.06
N GLY A 90 9.40 -1.96 15.71
CA GLY A 90 8.19 -1.73 14.94
C GLY A 90 7.18 -2.88 15.07
N THR A 91 7.65 -4.14 15.14
CA THR A 91 6.79 -5.30 15.40
C THR A 91 6.20 -5.23 16.81
N LEU A 92 7.02 -4.96 17.82
CA LEU A 92 6.58 -4.84 19.21
C LEU A 92 5.54 -3.71 19.36
N ILE A 93 5.89 -2.50 18.89
CA ILE A 93 5.00 -1.33 18.94
C ILE A 93 3.69 -1.63 18.20
N GLY A 94 3.77 -2.19 16.99
CA GLY A 94 2.60 -2.51 16.19
C GLY A 94 1.63 -3.47 16.89
N LEU A 95 2.16 -4.53 17.51
CA LEU A 95 1.35 -5.52 18.23
C LEU A 95 0.82 -4.99 19.57
N VAL A 96 1.63 -4.23 20.33
CA VAL A 96 1.19 -3.61 21.60
C VAL A 96 0.01 -2.66 21.33
N PHE A 97 0.15 -1.74 20.38
CA PHE A 97 -0.92 -0.80 20.07
C PHE A 97 -2.15 -1.46 19.45
N ALA A 98 -1.99 -2.55 18.69
CA ALA A 98 -3.12 -3.38 18.25
C ALA A 98 -3.83 -4.05 19.45
N GLY A 99 -3.06 -4.55 20.42
CA GLY A 99 -3.57 -5.19 21.63
C GLY A 99 -4.34 -4.25 22.55
N LEU A 100 -3.95 -2.96 22.60
CA LEU A 100 -4.68 -1.92 23.33
C LEU A 100 -6.05 -1.61 22.71
N VAL A 101 -6.29 -2.04 21.46
CA VAL A 101 -7.58 -1.85 20.78
C VAL A 101 -8.45 -3.09 20.89
N SER A 102 -8.00 -4.22 20.29
CA SER A 102 -8.79 -5.46 20.33
C SER A 102 -7.99 -6.68 19.88
N GLY A 103 -8.42 -7.88 20.29
CA GLY A 103 -7.87 -9.14 19.79
C GLY A 103 -8.02 -9.32 18.27
N ALA A 104 -9.09 -8.79 17.67
CA ALA A 104 -9.30 -8.83 16.23
C ALA A 104 -8.23 -7.99 15.49
N LEU A 105 -7.84 -6.84 16.04
CA LEU A 105 -6.80 -6.01 15.47
C LEU A 105 -5.42 -6.67 15.61
N VAL A 106 -5.15 -7.39 16.71
CA VAL A 106 -3.94 -8.21 16.86
C VAL A 106 -3.87 -9.30 15.80
N LEU A 107 -4.96 -10.01 15.55
CA LEU A 107 -5.00 -11.05 14.51
C LEU A 107 -4.75 -10.47 13.11
N ALA A 108 -5.33 -9.30 12.80
CA ALA A 108 -5.09 -8.60 11.54
C ALA A 108 -3.62 -8.16 11.42
N ALA A 109 -3.03 -7.63 12.49
CA ALA A 109 -1.62 -7.25 12.56
C ALA A 109 -0.68 -8.46 12.36
N LEU A 110 -0.94 -9.58 13.01
CA LEU A 110 -0.19 -10.82 12.84
C LEU A 110 -0.30 -11.37 11.41
N ALA A 111 -1.51 -11.34 10.82
CA ALA A 111 -1.71 -11.74 9.43
C ALA A 111 -0.91 -10.84 8.45
N ALA A 112 -0.92 -9.52 8.67
CA ALA A 112 -0.13 -8.59 7.87
C ALA A 112 1.37 -8.85 8.00
N LEU A 113 1.88 -9.04 9.23
CA LEU A 113 3.28 -9.39 9.49
C LEU A 113 3.67 -10.71 8.80
N ALA A 114 2.83 -11.73 8.90
CA ALA A 114 3.07 -13.02 8.23
C ALA A 114 3.24 -12.83 6.72
N VAL A 115 2.33 -12.08 6.09
CA VAL A 115 2.44 -11.76 4.66
C VAL A 115 3.72 -10.97 4.37
N MET A 116 4.04 -9.93 5.16
CA MET A 116 5.24 -9.10 4.95
C MET A 116 6.54 -9.92 5.05
N PHE A 117 6.66 -10.80 6.05
CA PHE A 117 7.86 -11.63 6.23
C PHE A 117 7.99 -12.71 5.16
N VAL A 118 6.87 -13.29 4.72
CA VAL A 118 6.83 -14.33 3.67
C VAL A 118 6.96 -13.72 2.27
N TYR A 119 6.55 -12.46 2.09
CA TYR A 119 6.50 -11.80 0.79
C TYR A 119 7.84 -11.83 0.05
N SER A 120 8.87 -11.21 0.62
CA SER A 120 10.16 -11.04 -0.09
C SER A 120 10.84 -12.36 -0.43
N PRO A 121 10.91 -13.38 0.46
CA PRO A 121 11.57 -14.63 0.15
C PRO A 121 10.73 -15.61 -0.69
N LEU A 122 9.41 -15.63 -0.53
CA LEU A 122 8.58 -16.70 -1.11
C LEU A 122 7.54 -16.20 -2.13
N LEU A 123 6.94 -15.03 -1.93
CA LEU A 123 5.85 -14.55 -2.78
C LEU A 123 6.35 -13.67 -3.93
N LYS A 124 7.31 -12.78 -3.66
CA LYS A 124 7.86 -11.85 -4.66
C LYS A 124 8.44 -12.56 -5.91
N PRO A 125 9.10 -13.73 -5.81
CA PRO A 125 9.55 -14.48 -6.97
C PRO A 125 8.43 -15.16 -7.77
N ARG A 126 7.18 -15.14 -7.27
CA ARG A 126 6.03 -15.76 -7.94
C ARG A 126 5.20 -14.71 -8.64
N PRO A 127 5.16 -14.71 -9.99
CA PRO A 127 4.40 -13.73 -10.76
C PRO A 127 2.96 -13.61 -10.29
N LEU A 128 2.44 -12.40 -10.20
CA LEU A 128 1.11 -12.02 -9.70
C LEU A 128 0.87 -12.30 -8.22
N LEU A 129 1.26 -13.45 -7.68
CA LEU A 129 0.98 -13.80 -6.29
C LEU A 129 1.61 -12.79 -5.31
N GLY A 130 2.87 -12.40 -5.57
CA GLY A 130 3.54 -11.36 -4.79
C GLY A 130 2.83 -10.01 -4.92
N ASN A 131 2.47 -9.62 -6.14
CA ASN A 131 1.79 -8.35 -6.38
C ASN A 131 0.43 -8.28 -5.68
N VAL A 132 -0.35 -9.38 -5.70
CA VAL A 132 -1.62 -9.47 -4.95
C VAL A 132 -1.39 -9.39 -3.44
N ALA A 133 -0.42 -10.13 -2.91
CA ALA A 133 -0.14 -10.15 -1.47
C ALA A 133 0.22 -8.75 -0.94
N VAL A 134 1.11 -8.02 -1.65
CA VAL A 134 1.44 -6.64 -1.30
C VAL A 134 0.24 -5.72 -1.45
N ALA A 135 -0.54 -5.85 -2.54
CA ALA A 135 -1.69 -5.01 -2.80
C ALA A 135 -2.74 -5.13 -1.69
N VAL A 136 -3.02 -6.35 -1.22
CA VAL A 136 -3.95 -6.63 -0.13
C VAL A 136 -3.48 -5.96 1.16
N VAL A 137 -2.22 -6.13 1.54
CA VAL A 137 -1.67 -5.55 2.79
C VAL A 137 -1.50 -4.03 2.67
N ALA A 138 -0.95 -3.52 1.56
CA ALA A 138 -0.73 -2.09 1.39
C ALA A 138 -2.05 -1.30 1.23
N GLY A 139 -3.10 -1.93 0.73
CA GLY A 139 -4.44 -1.35 0.62
C GLY A 139 -5.24 -1.39 1.92
N SER A 140 -4.85 -2.20 2.92
CA SER A 140 -5.64 -2.48 4.12
C SER A 140 -5.77 -1.36 5.18
N PRO A 141 -4.99 -0.26 5.19
CA PRO A 141 -5.10 0.76 6.23
C PRO A 141 -6.53 1.23 6.54
N PRO A 142 -7.42 1.53 5.56
CA PRO A 142 -8.79 1.92 5.88
C PRO A 142 -9.60 0.80 6.56
N PHE A 143 -9.37 -0.45 6.17
CA PHE A 143 -9.99 -1.61 6.81
C PHE A 143 -9.49 -1.78 8.26
N HIS A 144 -8.20 -1.57 8.50
CA HIS A 144 -7.60 -1.62 9.83
C HIS A 144 -8.25 -0.60 10.78
N GLY A 145 -8.52 0.62 10.30
CA GLY A 145 -9.23 1.65 11.05
C GLY A 145 -10.69 1.30 11.32
N ALA A 146 -11.42 0.78 10.34
CA ALA A 146 -12.81 0.34 10.51
C ALA A 146 -12.91 -0.85 11.48
N LEU A 147 -11.94 -1.78 11.44
CA LEU A 147 -11.85 -2.90 12.38
C LEU A 147 -11.59 -2.42 13.81
N ALA A 148 -10.78 -1.38 13.98
CA ALA A 148 -10.47 -0.81 15.30
C ALA A 148 -11.70 -0.27 16.03
N VAL A 149 -12.71 0.21 15.31
CA VAL A 149 -13.96 0.72 15.86
C VAL A 149 -15.10 -0.31 15.80
N GLY A 150 -14.80 -1.58 15.54
CA GLY A 150 -15.78 -2.67 15.54
C GLY A 150 -16.71 -2.72 14.31
N ALA A 151 -16.43 -1.98 13.25
CA ALA A 151 -17.28 -1.89 12.05
C ALA A 151 -16.51 -2.26 10.76
N PRO A 152 -15.90 -3.47 10.66
CA PRO A 152 -15.01 -3.85 9.55
C PRO A 152 -15.67 -3.78 8.18
N ALA A 153 -16.99 -4.01 8.08
CA ALA A 153 -17.72 -3.94 6.81
C ALA A 153 -17.61 -2.58 6.13
N ALA A 154 -17.56 -1.48 6.90
CA ALA A 154 -17.40 -0.13 6.36
C ALA A 154 -16.02 0.10 5.72
N GLY A 155 -15.00 -0.65 6.14
CA GLY A 155 -13.64 -0.58 5.60
C GLY A 155 -13.43 -1.37 4.31
N VAL A 156 -14.35 -2.27 3.93
CA VAL A 156 -14.16 -3.18 2.78
C VAL A 156 -14.07 -2.42 1.46
N VAL A 157 -14.98 -1.50 1.20
CA VAL A 157 -14.98 -0.72 -0.06
C VAL A 157 -13.71 0.10 -0.20
N PRO A 158 -13.28 0.92 0.79
CA PRO A 158 -11.99 1.60 0.74
C PRO A 158 -10.80 0.67 0.53
N TRP A 159 -10.79 -0.48 1.21
CA TRP A 159 -9.73 -1.48 1.06
C TRP A 159 -9.63 -2.03 -0.35
N VAL A 160 -10.74 -2.49 -0.93
CA VAL A 160 -10.77 -3.05 -2.29
C VAL A 160 -10.29 -2.02 -3.32
N LEU A 161 -10.76 -0.77 -3.24
CA LEU A 161 -10.34 0.30 -4.14
C LEU A 161 -8.84 0.61 -4.01
N ALA A 162 -8.33 0.69 -2.78
CA ALA A 162 -6.90 0.88 -2.54
C ALA A 162 -6.07 -0.32 -3.05
N ALA A 163 -6.52 -1.55 -2.81
CA ALA A 163 -5.83 -2.76 -3.25
C ALA A 163 -5.71 -2.84 -4.78
N LEU A 164 -6.74 -2.45 -5.54
CA LEU A 164 -6.66 -2.40 -7.01
C LEU A 164 -5.55 -1.46 -7.49
N LEU A 165 -5.47 -0.26 -6.94
CA LEU A 165 -4.43 0.70 -7.31
C LEU A 165 -3.03 0.25 -6.86
N HIS A 166 -2.92 -0.35 -5.67
CA HIS A 166 -1.66 -0.95 -5.21
C HIS A 166 -1.22 -2.10 -6.11
N PHE A 167 -2.15 -2.95 -6.56
CA PHE A 167 -1.84 -4.06 -7.44
C PHE A 167 -1.28 -3.58 -8.78
N ALA A 168 -1.94 -2.64 -9.44
CA ALA A 168 -1.43 -2.03 -10.67
C ALA A 168 -0.04 -1.41 -10.45
N ARG A 169 0.13 -0.66 -9.34
CA ARG A 169 1.36 0.02 -9.00
C ARG A 169 2.53 -0.95 -8.71
N GLU A 170 2.28 -2.07 -8.06
CA GLU A 170 3.35 -3.05 -7.78
C GLU A 170 3.85 -3.73 -9.08
N ILE A 171 2.96 -3.99 -10.06
CA ILE A 171 3.39 -4.49 -11.38
C ILE A 171 4.26 -3.44 -12.11
N VAL A 172 3.91 -2.15 -12.01
CA VAL A 172 4.73 -1.07 -12.58
C VAL A 172 6.11 -1.03 -11.92
N LYS A 173 6.17 -1.14 -10.60
CA LYS A 173 7.44 -1.19 -9.86
C LYS A 173 8.30 -2.38 -10.23
N ASP A 174 7.69 -3.56 -10.41
CA ASP A 174 8.42 -4.74 -10.90
C ASP A 174 9.02 -4.49 -12.29
N ALA A 175 8.33 -3.73 -13.15
CA ALA A 175 8.85 -3.35 -14.46
C ALA A 175 9.98 -2.30 -14.38
N GLU A 176 9.93 -1.41 -13.38
CA GLU A 176 11.02 -0.46 -13.09
C GLU A 176 12.24 -1.18 -12.50
N ASP A 177 12.02 -2.19 -11.64
CA ASP A 177 13.05 -2.92 -10.90
C ASP A 177 13.59 -4.16 -11.66
N GLU A 178 13.09 -4.44 -12.87
CA GLU A 178 13.46 -5.61 -13.69
C GLU A 178 14.97 -5.85 -13.83
N PRO A 179 15.83 -4.82 -14.07
CA PRO A 179 17.27 -5.04 -14.22
C PRO A 179 17.89 -5.69 -12.98
N GLY A 180 17.64 -5.16 -11.79
CA GLY A 180 18.20 -5.70 -10.55
C GLY A 180 17.55 -7.03 -10.13
N ASP A 181 16.26 -7.23 -10.40
CA ASP A 181 15.60 -8.50 -10.11
C ASP A 181 16.18 -9.64 -10.96
N ARG A 182 16.58 -9.38 -12.21
CA ARG A 182 17.30 -10.34 -13.06
C ARG A 182 18.66 -10.74 -12.49
N THR A 183 19.41 -9.80 -11.90
CA THR A 183 20.75 -10.10 -11.36
C THR A 183 20.73 -11.05 -10.17
N ILE A 184 19.62 -11.08 -9.43
CA ILE A 184 19.46 -11.97 -8.27
C ILE A 184 18.52 -13.17 -8.54
N GLY A 185 18.22 -13.42 -9.83
CA GLY A 185 17.45 -14.59 -10.27
C GLY A 185 15.96 -14.57 -9.88
N ARG A 186 15.38 -13.39 -9.57
CA ARG A 186 13.94 -13.27 -9.31
C ARG A 186 13.13 -13.44 -10.59
N ARG A 187 11.93 -14.01 -10.43
CA ARG A 187 11.00 -14.24 -11.54
C ARG A 187 9.72 -13.41 -11.34
N THR A 188 9.87 -12.07 -11.35
CA THR A 188 8.73 -11.15 -11.30
C THR A 188 7.90 -11.18 -12.58
N LEU A 189 6.71 -10.60 -12.59
CA LEU A 189 5.80 -10.67 -13.75
C LEU A 189 6.45 -10.15 -15.06
N PRO A 190 7.15 -9.00 -15.09
CA PRO A 190 7.82 -8.55 -16.32
C PRO A 190 8.88 -9.54 -16.83
N ILE A 191 9.59 -10.20 -15.92
CA ILE A 191 10.60 -11.22 -16.28
C ILE A 191 9.95 -12.50 -16.83
N ALA A 192 8.80 -12.88 -16.26
CA ALA A 192 8.12 -14.13 -16.62
C ALA A 192 7.35 -14.06 -17.96
N VAL A 193 6.67 -12.94 -18.24
CA VAL A 193 5.78 -12.81 -19.41
C VAL A 193 6.23 -11.75 -20.41
N GLY A 194 7.31 -11.04 -20.11
CA GLY A 194 7.80 -9.90 -20.86
C GLY A 194 7.20 -8.56 -20.39
N ARG A 195 8.04 -7.51 -20.40
CA ARG A 195 7.69 -6.16 -19.94
C ARG A 195 6.38 -5.64 -20.53
N ARG A 196 6.19 -5.76 -21.86
CA ARG A 196 5.00 -5.26 -22.54
C ARG A 196 3.70 -5.88 -22.02
N ARG A 197 3.68 -7.21 -21.84
CA ARG A 197 2.49 -7.92 -21.34
C ARG A 197 2.22 -7.57 -19.89
N ALA A 198 3.26 -7.43 -19.07
CA ALA A 198 3.10 -7.00 -17.68
C ALA A 198 2.48 -5.60 -17.58
N LEU A 199 2.90 -4.65 -18.42
CA LEU A 199 2.32 -3.31 -18.45
C LEU A 199 0.85 -3.32 -18.92
N VAL A 200 0.49 -4.19 -19.86
CA VAL A 200 -0.93 -4.37 -20.26
C VAL A 200 -1.76 -4.92 -19.10
N VAL A 201 -1.22 -5.87 -18.32
CA VAL A 201 -1.90 -6.38 -17.11
C VAL A 201 -2.08 -5.25 -16.10
N ALA A 202 -1.03 -4.45 -15.82
CA ALA A 202 -1.12 -3.32 -14.90
C ALA A 202 -2.17 -2.28 -15.35
N ALA A 203 -2.22 -1.98 -16.65
CA ALA A 203 -3.23 -1.09 -17.22
C ALA A 203 -4.64 -1.66 -17.05
N GLY A 204 -4.86 -2.95 -17.33
CA GLY A 204 -6.14 -3.63 -17.16
C GLY A 204 -6.63 -3.61 -15.71
N VAL A 205 -5.74 -3.90 -14.76
CA VAL A 205 -6.07 -3.80 -13.32
C VAL A 205 -6.41 -2.36 -12.93
N GLY A 206 -5.64 -1.38 -13.41
CA GLY A 206 -5.94 0.05 -13.20
C GLY A 206 -7.31 0.42 -13.76
N LEU A 207 -7.65 -0.05 -14.98
CA LEU A 207 -8.94 0.21 -15.59
C LEU A 207 -10.11 -0.44 -14.84
N LEU A 208 -9.91 -1.58 -14.15
CA LEU A 208 -10.95 -2.17 -13.28
C LEU A 208 -11.29 -1.26 -12.09
N PHE A 209 -10.38 -0.38 -11.67
CA PHE A 209 -10.66 0.60 -10.62
C PHE A 209 -11.80 1.55 -11.02
N VAL A 210 -11.94 1.91 -12.31
CA VAL A 210 -12.95 2.88 -12.75
C VAL A 210 -14.38 2.39 -12.46
N PRO A 211 -14.85 1.25 -12.96
CA PRO A 211 -16.18 0.75 -12.63
C PRO A 211 -16.30 0.38 -11.14
N ALA A 212 -15.25 -0.16 -10.50
CA ALA A 212 -15.27 -0.49 -9.09
C ALA A 212 -15.50 0.76 -8.23
N SER A 213 -14.84 1.88 -8.54
CA SER A 213 -14.98 3.17 -7.83
C SER A 213 -16.32 3.86 -8.07
N LEU A 214 -17.12 3.41 -9.02
CA LEU A 214 -18.49 3.88 -9.23
C LEU A 214 -19.50 2.96 -8.52
N LEU A 215 -19.37 1.65 -8.72
CA LEU A 215 -20.39 0.68 -8.28
C LEU A 215 -20.30 0.38 -6.79
N LEU A 216 -19.09 0.14 -6.26
CA LEU A 216 -18.92 -0.24 -4.85
C LEU A 216 -19.36 0.87 -3.88
N PRO A 217 -18.92 2.14 -4.05
CA PRO A 217 -19.36 3.22 -3.18
C PRO A 217 -20.84 3.55 -3.32
N ARG A 218 -21.40 3.46 -4.54
CA ARG A 218 -22.84 3.62 -4.76
C ARG A 218 -23.65 2.62 -3.94
N ASN A 219 -23.28 1.34 -3.99
CA ASN A 219 -23.95 0.28 -3.23
C ASN A 219 -23.73 0.40 -1.71
N ALA A 220 -22.64 1.06 -1.28
CA ALA A 220 -22.33 1.34 0.12
C ALA A 220 -22.90 2.69 0.62
N GLY A 221 -23.75 3.36 -0.18
CA GLY A 221 -24.45 4.58 0.23
C GLY A 221 -23.56 5.82 0.36
N TYR A 222 -22.53 5.96 -0.49
CA TYR A 222 -21.72 7.18 -0.54
C TYR A 222 -22.48 8.29 -1.29
N GLY A 223 -22.41 9.51 -0.77
CA GLY A 223 -23.06 10.69 -1.32
C GLY A 223 -22.40 11.27 -2.58
N GLY A 224 -23.04 12.28 -3.19
CA GLY A 224 -22.61 12.90 -4.45
C GLY A 224 -21.19 13.49 -4.41
N ALA A 225 -20.76 14.01 -3.25
CA ALA A 225 -19.42 14.56 -3.06
C ALA A 225 -18.32 13.53 -3.34
N TYR A 226 -18.55 12.25 -2.98
CA TYR A 226 -17.63 11.15 -3.36
C TYR A 226 -17.43 11.11 -4.88
N PHE A 227 -18.51 11.02 -5.64
CA PHE A 227 -18.44 10.81 -7.10
C PHE A 227 -17.78 11.98 -7.82
N LEU A 228 -18.04 13.21 -7.37
CA LEU A 228 -17.43 14.41 -7.94
C LEU A 228 -15.90 14.41 -7.75
N ILE A 229 -15.41 14.10 -6.54
CA ILE A 229 -13.98 14.10 -6.25
C ILE A 229 -13.31 12.85 -6.87
N ALA A 230 -13.98 11.70 -6.87
CA ALA A 230 -13.48 10.45 -7.44
C ALA A 230 -13.19 10.55 -8.94
N LEU A 231 -13.88 11.44 -9.68
CA LEU A 231 -13.58 11.71 -11.09
C LEU A 231 -12.10 12.07 -11.31
N LEU A 232 -11.50 12.86 -10.42
CA LEU A 232 -10.08 13.21 -10.53
C LEU A 232 -9.17 11.99 -10.36
N ALA A 233 -9.49 11.09 -9.44
CA ALA A 233 -8.76 9.84 -9.27
C ALA A 233 -8.91 8.92 -10.48
N GLN A 234 -10.13 8.82 -11.04
CA GLN A 234 -10.40 8.06 -12.24
C GLN A 234 -9.64 8.61 -13.45
N MET A 235 -9.63 9.94 -13.66
CA MET A 235 -8.85 10.57 -14.72
C MET A 235 -7.35 10.27 -14.58
N ALA A 236 -6.79 10.36 -13.37
CA ALA A 236 -5.39 10.02 -13.12
C ALA A 236 -5.10 8.54 -13.48
N VAL A 237 -6.01 7.63 -13.15
CA VAL A 237 -5.88 6.20 -13.49
C VAL A 237 -5.98 5.98 -15.00
N LEU A 238 -6.89 6.66 -15.72
CA LEU A 238 -7.01 6.57 -17.17
C LEU A 238 -5.72 7.07 -17.87
N VAL A 239 -5.16 8.17 -17.41
CA VAL A 239 -3.85 8.68 -17.91
C VAL A 239 -2.76 7.65 -17.63
N ALA A 240 -2.70 7.09 -16.41
CA ALA A 240 -1.73 6.07 -16.05
C ALA A 240 -1.85 4.83 -16.96
N ALA A 241 -3.07 4.32 -17.18
CA ALA A 241 -3.34 3.18 -18.05
C ALA A 241 -2.92 3.47 -19.49
N THR A 242 -3.24 4.64 -20.01
CA THR A 242 -2.81 5.08 -21.36
C THR A 242 -1.29 5.08 -21.50
N TRP A 243 -0.56 5.63 -20.52
CA TRP A 243 0.91 5.64 -20.53
C TRP A 243 1.47 4.21 -20.50
N LEU A 244 0.90 3.32 -19.69
CA LEU A 244 1.32 1.91 -19.64
C LEU A 244 1.09 1.19 -20.98
N LEU A 245 -0.04 1.42 -21.64
CA LEU A 245 -0.33 0.86 -22.95
C LEU A 245 0.62 1.39 -24.03
N LEU A 246 1.13 2.61 -23.88
CA LEU A 246 2.19 3.20 -24.71
C LEU A 246 3.60 2.75 -24.31
N GLY A 247 3.75 1.89 -23.31
CA GLY A 247 5.04 1.38 -22.83
C GLY A 247 5.81 2.33 -21.90
N LYS A 248 5.20 3.45 -21.49
CA LYS A 248 5.80 4.45 -20.59
C LYS A 248 5.54 4.05 -19.15
N VAL A 249 6.57 4.04 -18.30
CA VAL A 249 6.46 3.73 -16.86
C VAL A 249 6.81 4.92 -15.97
N GLU A 250 7.53 5.90 -16.54
CA GLU A 250 7.99 7.06 -15.81
C GLU A 250 6.78 7.82 -15.21
N ARG A 251 6.88 8.14 -13.92
CA ARG A 251 5.84 8.85 -13.16
C ARG A 251 4.50 8.12 -12.97
N VAL A 252 4.26 6.94 -13.60
CA VAL A 252 3.01 6.19 -13.43
C VAL A 252 2.80 5.80 -11.97
N SER A 253 3.84 5.31 -11.29
CA SER A 253 3.79 4.97 -9.86
C SER A 253 3.41 6.18 -8.99
N ALA A 254 3.89 7.39 -9.32
CA ALA A 254 3.52 8.62 -8.62
C ALA A 254 2.08 9.05 -8.92
N LEU A 255 1.64 8.92 -10.17
CA LEU A 255 0.26 9.25 -10.59
C LEU A 255 -0.77 8.35 -9.91
N LEU A 256 -0.52 7.03 -9.85
CA LEU A 256 -1.38 6.08 -9.12
C LEU A 256 -1.41 6.39 -7.62
N LYS A 257 -0.28 6.79 -7.01
CA LYS A 257 -0.25 7.24 -5.62
C LYS A 257 -1.08 8.51 -5.41
N GLY A 258 -1.03 9.46 -6.34
CA GLY A 258 -1.90 10.65 -6.32
C GLY A 258 -3.38 10.26 -6.37
N ALA A 259 -3.74 9.31 -7.25
CA ALA A 259 -5.10 8.78 -7.33
C ALA A 259 -5.58 8.13 -6.01
N MET A 260 -4.69 7.42 -5.29
CA MET A 260 -5.01 6.86 -3.96
C MET A 260 -5.34 7.95 -2.94
N VAL A 261 -4.55 9.03 -2.89
CA VAL A 261 -4.78 10.16 -1.98
C VAL A 261 -6.09 10.87 -2.30
N ILE A 262 -6.33 11.16 -3.59
CA ILE A 262 -7.59 11.77 -4.04
C ILE A 262 -8.78 10.85 -3.73
N GLY A 263 -8.64 9.55 -3.98
CA GLY A 263 -9.65 8.54 -3.65
C GLY A 263 -9.99 8.50 -2.15
N LEU A 264 -8.97 8.60 -1.29
CA LEU A 264 -9.17 8.65 0.16
C LEU A 264 -9.96 9.91 0.57
N ILE A 265 -9.61 11.07 0.00
CA ILE A 265 -10.35 12.32 0.23
C ILE A 265 -11.80 12.18 -0.25
N ALA A 266 -12.02 11.58 -1.43
CA ALA A 266 -13.35 11.33 -1.96
C ALA A 266 -14.20 10.45 -1.01
N LEU A 267 -13.62 9.36 -0.50
CA LEU A 267 -14.29 8.44 0.44
C LEU A 267 -14.71 9.16 1.73
N VAL A 268 -13.85 10.02 2.28
CA VAL A 268 -14.18 10.84 3.45
C VAL A 268 -15.31 11.80 3.10
N ALA A 269 -15.18 12.59 2.04
CA ALA A 269 -16.18 13.57 1.63
C ALA A 269 -17.55 12.96 1.35
N GLY A 270 -17.60 11.73 0.80
CA GLY A 270 -18.85 11.05 0.49
C GLY A 270 -19.61 10.50 1.70
N LYS A 271 -19.03 10.56 2.90
CA LYS A 271 -19.68 10.14 4.16
C LYS A 271 -20.02 11.31 5.09
N VAL A 272 -19.55 12.53 4.79
CA VAL A 272 -19.89 13.78 5.51
C VAL A 272 -21.20 14.38 5.00
N ALA A 273 -21.56 14.10 3.77
CA ALA A 273 -22.77 14.57 3.11
C ALA A 273 -23.86 13.50 3.23
#